data_3fef5f4c69d4c1a2a8760f494ec1aae2
#
_entry.id   3fef5f4c69d4c1a2a8760f494ec1aae2
#
_cell.length_a   1.000
_cell.length_b   1.000
_cell.length_c   1.000
_cell.angle_alpha   90.00
_cell.angle_beta   90.00
_cell.angle_gamma   90.00
#
_symmetry.space_group_name_H-M   'P 1'
#
loop_
_entity.id
_entity.type
_entity.pdbx_description
1 polymer ?
#
loop_
_entity_poly.entity_id
_entity_poly.type
_entity_poly.pdbx_seq_one_letter_code
_entity_poly.pdbx_strand_id
1 'polypeptide(L)'
;MYVCEMITSRGLVEKDETTQRMLVFDPGEAVRSVQLYGVDPVYVGEATRILCGEYGVAHVDLNFGCPVPKVTRRGGGAVLPWKRALLDAILRSAVSAAEPYGVPVTMKTRKGIDDDHLTFLEAGRIAEDAGCAAIALHARTAAQHYSGVADWPAIAELAAHVGIPVLGNGDIWEAADAVRMVRETGCAGVVVGRGCLGRPWLFRDLAAAFGEVADPPPLPTLGEVAAMMRRHVELLAGYIGEDRGCREFRKHVAWYLKGFAVGSRTRAALALVSTLAELDELLAELDAGQPFPVGELGQPRGRQGSPRHVTMPAGWLDDRDGLGQDLAAAELGVSGG
;
A
#
# COMPACT_ATOMS: atom_id res chain seq x y z
N MET A 1 -1.15 10.01 -7.47
CA MET A 1 -1.87 8.75 -7.76
C MET A 1 -2.05 7.97 -6.47
N TYR A 2 -3.21 7.40 -6.26
CA TYR A 2 -3.51 6.49 -5.14
C TYR A 2 -3.72 5.09 -5.71
N VAL A 3 -3.19 4.08 -5.03
CA VAL A 3 -3.37 2.68 -5.41
C VAL A 3 -4.35 2.05 -4.42
N CYS A 4 -5.37 1.34 -4.91
CA CYS A 4 -6.35 0.71 -4.02
C CYS A 4 -5.71 -0.39 -3.15
N GLU A 5 -6.44 -0.87 -2.13
CA GLU A 5 -6.04 -2.08 -1.39
C GLU A 5 -5.92 -3.27 -2.34
N MET A 6 -4.99 -4.18 -2.05
CA MET A 6 -4.72 -5.33 -2.92
C MET A 6 -5.93 -6.27 -3.00
N ILE A 7 -6.31 -6.61 -4.21
CA ILE A 7 -7.35 -7.59 -4.52
C ILE A 7 -6.75 -8.87 -5.10
N THR A 8 -7.43 -10.00 -4.91
CA THR A 8 -6.95 -11.27 -5.46
C THR A 8 -7.28 -11.37 -6.94
N SER A 9 -6.32 -11.83 -7.75
CA SER A 9 -6.54 -12.13 -9.17
C SER A 9 -7.69 -13.10 -9.36
N ARG A 10 -7.71 -14.19 -8.58
CA ARG A 10 -8.75 -15.18 -8.62
C ARG A 10 -10.12 -14.64 -8.23
N GLY A 11 -10.21 -13.87 -7.12
CA GLY A 11 -11.47 -13.27 -6.68
C GLY A 11 -12.08 -12.36 -7.75
N LEU A 12 -11.24 -11.67 -8.52
CA LEU A 12 -11.70 -10.86 -9.64
C LEU A 12 -12.25 -11.71 -10.78
N VAL A 13 -11.51 -12.72 -11.21
CA VAL A 13 -11.91 -13.62 -12.32
C VAL A 13 -13.17 -14.40 -11.97
N GLU A 14 -13.28 -14.88 -10.74
CA GLU A 14 -14.44 -15.63 -10.24
C GLU A 14 -15.60 -14.73 -9.79
N LYS A 15 -15.46 -13.40 -9.92
CA LYS A 15 -16.48 -12.40 -9.58
C LYS A 15 -16.93 -12.45 -8.12
N ASP A 16 -15.97 -12.67 -7.19
CA ASP A 16 -16.23 -12.60 -5.75
C ASP A 16 -16.79 -11.23 -5.35
N GLU A 17 -17.89 -11.22 -4.60
CA GLU A 17 -18.61 -9.99 -4.23
C GLU A 17 -17.75 -8.99 -3.44
N THR A 18 -16.83 -9.47 -2.60
CA THR A 18 -15.94 -8.62 -1.82
C THR A 18 -14.97 -7.90 -2.75
N THR A 19 -14.37 -8.64 -3.70
CA THR A 19 -13.48 -8.11 -4.73
C THR A 19 -14.20 -7.10 -5.62
N GLN A 20 -15.43 -7.41 -6.05
CA GLN A 20 -16.24 -6.48 -6.87
C GLN A 20 -16.52 -5.15 -6.15
N ARG A 21 -16.83 -5.20 -4.86
CA ARG A 21 -17.04 -3.98 -4.05
C ARG A 21 -15.78 -3.12 -3.95
N MET A 22 -14.60 -3.72 -3.90
CA MET A 22 -13.32 -3.00 -3.84
C MET A 22 -12.95 -2.29 -5.16
N LEU A 23 -13.65 -2.58 -6.25
CA LEU A 23 -13.47 -1.98 -7.57
C LEU A 23 -14.49 -0.90 -7.91
N VAL A 24 -15.23 -0.42 -6.92
CA VAL A 24 -16.10 0.74 -7.08
C VAL A 24 -15.28 2.01 -6.93
N PHE A 25 -15.08 2.73 -8.03
CA PHE A 25 -14.32 3.97 -8.06
C PHE A 25 -15.23 5.18 -7.88
N ASP A 26 -14.72 6.21 -7.19
CA ASP A 26 -15.40 7.51 -7.16
C ASP A 26 -15.39 8.14 -8.57
N PRO A 27 -16.52 8.73 -9.05
CA PRO A 27 -16.57 9.38 -10.35
C PRO A 27 -15.52 10.49 -10.55
N GLY A 28 -15.05 11.12 -9.47
CA GLY A 28 -14.01 12.14 -9.48
C GLY A 28 -12.59 11.58 -9.53
N GLU A 29 -12.40 10.25 -9.45
CA GLU A 29 -11.08 9.62 -9.49
C GLU A 29 -10.56 9.55 -10.94
N ALA A 30 -9.72 10.51 -11.29
CA ALA A 30 -9.18 10.63 -12.65
C ALA A 30 -8.19 9.51 -13.02
N VAL A 31 -7.45 8.98 -12.04
CA VAL A 31 -6.45 7.91 -12.23
C VAL A 31 -6.81 6.72 -11.37
N ARG A 32 -7.51 5.75 -11.96
CA ARG A 32 -7.90 4.51 -11.31
C ARG A 32 -6.73 3.54 -11.32
N SER A 33 -6.17 3.27 -10.15
CA SER A 33 -5.02 2.40 -9.99
C SER A 33 -5.38 1.22 -9.07
N VAL A 34 -5.19 0.01 -9.57
CA VAL A 34 -5.57 -1.21 -8.86
C VAL A 34 -4.35 -2.05 -8.54
N GLN A 35 -4.27 -2.53 -7.30
CA GLN A 35 -3.24 -3.47 -6.89
C GLN A 35 -3.78 -4.90 -6.88
N LEU A 36 -3.18 -5.78 -7.69
CA LEU A 36 -3.45 -7.21 -7.74
C LEU A 36 -2.43 -7.99 -6.91
N TYR A 37 -2.86 -9.12 -6.36
CA TYR A 37 -1.96 -10.18 -5.92
C TYR A 37 -2.50 -11.55 -6.34
N GLY A 38 -1.60 -12.46 -6.66
CA GLY A 38 -1.89 -13.83 -7.07
C GLY A 38 -0.59 -14.60 -7.22
N VAL A 39 -0.70 -15.92 -7.38
CA VAL A 39 0.44 -16.83 -7.58
C VAL A 39 0.34 -17.60 -8.90
N ASP A 40 -0.78 -17.51 -9.59
CA ASP A 40 -1.02 -18.18 -10.87
C ASP A 40 -0.95 -17.16 -12.03
N PRO A 41 0.00 -17.32 -12.98
CA PRO A 41 0.14 -16.41 -14.13
C PRO A 41 -1.13 -16.29 -14.97
N VAL A 42 -1.92 -17.37 -15.10
CA VAL A 42 -3.15 -17.37 -15.90
C VAL A 42 -4.22 -16.47 -15.24
N TYR A 43 -4.44 -16.64 -13.93
CA TYR A 43 -5.38 -15.80 -13.20
C TYR A 43 -4.92 -14.33 -13.15
N VAL A 44 -3.63 -14.06 -12.99
CA VAL A 44 -3.13 -12.67 -12.97
C VAL A 44 -3.29 -12.01 -14.33
N GLY A 45 -2.98 -12.72 -15.44
CA GLY A 45 -3.20 -12.20 -16.78
C GLY A 45 -4.67 -11.91 -17.08
N GLU A 46 -5.56 -12.85 -16.77
CA GLU A 46 -7.01 -12.65 -16.99
C GLU A 46 -7.58 -11.53 -16.11
N ALA A 47 -7.18 -11.46 -14.83
CA ALA A 47 -7.56 -10.36 -13.96
C ALA A 47 -7.09 -9.00 -14.50
N THR A 48 -5.87 -8.92 -15.02
CA THR A 48 -5.34 -7.70 -15.65
C THR A 48 -6.16 -7.33 -16.89
N ARG A 49 -6.49 -8.29 -17.74
CA ARG A 49 -7.35 -8.05 -18.92
C ARG A 49 -8.73 -7.50 -18.53
N ILE A 50 -9.35 -8.07 -17.49
CA ILE A 50 -10.64 -7.60 -16.96
C ILE A 50 -10.52 -6.17 -16.44
N LEU A 51 -9.49 -5.85 -15.65
CA LEU A 51 -9.28 -4.51 -15.14
C LEU A 51 -9.12 -3.47 -16.25
N CYS A 52 -8.30 -3.79 -17.24
CA CYS A 52 -8.06 -2.86 -18.35
C CYS A 52 -9.27 -2.71 -19.28
N GLY A 53 -9.91 -3.85 -19.64
CA GLY A 53 -10.97 -3.86 -20.65
C GLY A 53 -12.36 -3.55 -20.12
N GLU A 54 -12.70 -4.01 -18.90
CA GLU A 54 -14.05 -3.88 -18.35
C GLU A 54 -14.17 -2.74 -17.35
N TYR A 55 -13.13 -2.52 -16.50
CA TYR A 55 -13.11 -1.44 -15.50
C TYR A 55 -12.44 -0.15 -15.97
N GLY A 56 -11.71 -0.18 -17.10
CA GLY A 56 -11.02 0.98 -17.66
C GLY A 56 -10.03 1.60 -16.67
N VAL A 57 -9.23 0.77 -16.00
CA VAL A 57 -8.20 1.26 -15.07
C VAL A 57 -7.07 1.93 -15.85
N ALA A 58 -6.44 2.91 -15.23
CA ALA A 58 -5.31 3.64 -15.80
C ALA A 58 -3.95 3.04 -15.41
N HIS A 59 -3.93 2.12 -14.44
CA HIS A 59 -2.71 1.53 -13.93
C HIS A 59 -3.01 0.23 -13.16
N VAL A 60 -2.15 -0.78 -13.32
CA VAL A 60 -2.17 -2.03 -12.55
C VAL A 60 -0.85 -2.19 -11.80
N ASP A 61 -0.89 -2.37 -10.49
CA ASP A 61 0.27 -2.69 -9.66
C ASP A 61 0.20 -4.12 -9.15
N LEU A 62 1.32 -4.84 -9.13
CA LEU A 62 1.40 -6.21 -8.64
C LEU A 62 2.08 -6.26 -7.28
N ASN A 63 1.42 -6.88 -6.29
CA ASN A 63 1.92 -6.96 -4.92
C ASN A 63 2.79 -8.18 -4.67
N PHE A 64 4.09 -7.93 -4.55
CA PHE A 64 5.09 -8.91 -4.12
C PHE A 64 5.78 -8.49 -2.81
N GLY A 65 5.09 -7.68 -1.99
CA GLY A 65 5.64 -7.16 -0.74
C GLY A 65 4.84 -7.49 0.51
N CYS A 66 3.66 -8.12 0.40
CA CYS A 66 2.83 -8.46 1.56
C CYS A 66 3.48 -9.56 2.41
N PRO A 67 3.79 -9.30 3.72
CA PRO A 67 4.49 -10.28 4.55
C PRO A 67 3.53 -11.11 5.43
N VAL A 68 2.20 -10.94 5.29
CA VAL A 68 1.25 -11.58 6.19
C VAL A 68 1.15 -13.09 5.92
N PRO A 69 1.07 -13.93 6.98
CA PRO A 69 1.04 -15.39 6.83
C PRO A 69 -0.08 -15.92 5.95
N LYS A 70 -1.23 -15.23 5.88
CA LYS A 70 -2.35 -15.61 4.99
C LYS A 70 -1.90 -15.66 3.52
N VAL A 71 -0.96 -14.79 3.11
CA VAL A 71 -0.44 -14.69 1.75
C VAL A 71 0.82 -15.54 1.58
N THR A 72 1.80 -15.38 2.49
CA THR A 72 3.13 -15.98 2.32
C THR A 72 3.15 -17.50 2.45
N ARG A 73 2.32 -18.11 3.33
CA ARG A 73 2.21 -19.59 3.44
C ARG A 73 1.71 -20.28 2.17
N ARG A 74 1.20 -19.50 1.20
CA ARG A 74 0.76 -19.98 -0.12
C ARG A 74 1.74 -19.63 -1.23
N GLY A 75 2.91 -19.12 -0.89
CA GLY A 75 3.93 -18.71 -1.85
C GLY A 75 3.72 -17.33 -2.47
N GLY A 76 2.71 -16.57 -2.01
CA GLY A 76 2.43 -15.22 -2.52
C GLY A 76 3.13 -14.09 -1.78
N GLY A 77 2.91 -12.86 -2.22
CA GLY A 77 3.45 -11.66 -1.61
C GLY A 77 4.97 -11.65 -1.53
N ALA A 78 5.52 -11.33 -0.34
CA ALA A 78 6.95 -11.10 -0.18
C ALA A 78 7.86 -12.33 -0.36
N VAL A 79 7.31 -13.54 -0.41
CA VAL A 79 8.10 -14.77 -0.63
C VAL A 79 8.15 -15.19 -2.11
N LEU A 80 7.23 -14.69 -2.93
CA LEU A 80 7.11 -15.07 -4.34
C LEU A 80 8.35 -14.70 -5.17
N PRO A 81 9.01 -13.53 -4.98
CA PRO A 81 10.19 -13.16 -5.76
C PRO A 81 11.39 -14.09 -5.59
N TRP A 82 11.36 -15.01 -4.62
CA TRP A 82 12.33 -16.10 -4.52
C TRP A 82 12.24 -17.09 -5.69
N LYS A 83 11.04 -17.31 -6.23
CA LYS A 83 10.75 -18.16 -7.39
C LYS A 83 10.86 -17.36 -8.69
N ARG A 84 12.06 -17.29 -9.27
CA ARG A 84 12.41 -16.41 -10.40
C ARG A 84 11.55 -16.69 -11.64
N ALA A 85 11.44 -17.93 -12.06
CA ALA A 85 10.64 -18.31 -13.24
C ALA A 85 9.14 -18.02 -13.03
N LEU A 86 8.63 -18.22 -11.81
CA LEU A 86 7.23 -17.92 -11.49
C LEU A 86 6.99 -16.39 -11.51
N LEU A 87 7.89 -15.60 -10.94
CA LEU A 87 7.81 -14.15 -10.98
C LEU A 87 7.78 -13.64 -12.42
N ASP A 88 8.71 -14.12 -13.27
CA ASP A 88 8.77 -13.74 -14.68
C ASP A 88 7.47 -14.10 -15.42
N ALA A 89 6.97 -15.32 -15.23
CA ALA A 89 5.74 -15.77 -15.86
C ALA A 89 4.52 -14.90 -15.46
N ILE A 90 4.39 -14.53 -14.18
CA ILE A 90 3.31 -13.66 -13.68
C ILE A 90 3.43 -12.25 -14.28
N LEU A 91 4.63 -11.67 -14.25
CA LEU A 91 4.84 -10.31 -14.76
C LEU A 91 4.58 -10.23 -16.26
N ARG A 92 5.11 -11.16 -17.06
CA ARG A 92 4.85 -11.21 -18.50
C ARG A 92 3.38 -11.41 -18.82
N SER A 93 2.68 -12.25 -18.09
CA SER A 93 1.25 -12.47 -18.27
C SER A 93 0.45 -11.19 -18.04
N ALA A 94 0.77 -10.44 -16.97
CA ALA A 94 0.11 -9.16 -16.68
C ALA A 94 0.45 -8.08 -17.71
N VAL A 95 1.74 -7.90 -18.05
CA VAL A 95 2.17 -6.90 -19.04
C VAL A 95 1.54 -7.16 -20.41
N SER A 96 1.59 -8.42 -20.89
CA SER A 96 0.98 -8.80 -22.15
C SER A 96 -0.54 -8.59 -22.18
N ALA A 97 -1.22 -8.83 -21.06
CA ALA A 97 -2.66 -8.60 -20.94
C ALA A 97 -3.04 -7.10 -20.92
N ALA A 98 -2.16 -6.24 -20.40
CA ALA A 98 -2.37 -4.79 -20.35
C ALA A 98 -1.99 -4.05 -21.64
N GLU A 99 -1.04 -4.61 -22.41
CA GLU A 99 -0.46 -3.99 -23.61
C GLU A 99 -1.52 -3.52 -24.64
N PRO A 100 -2.57 -4.31 -25.01
CA PRO A 100 -3.59 -3.87 -25.96
C PRO A 100 -4.37 -2.63 -25.54
N TYR A 101 -4.36 -2.31 -24.26
CA TYR A 101 -5.06 -1.18 -23.66
C TYR A 101 -4.14 0.02 -23.38
N GLY A 102 -2.83 -0.13 -23.59
CA GLY A 102 -1.84 0.90 -23.25
C GLY A 102 -1.73 1.18 -21.74
N VAL A 103 -2.14 0.23 -20.89
CA VAL A 103 -2.13 0.40 -19.42
C VAL A 103 -0.78 -0.04 -18.85
N PRO A 104 -0.06 0.84 -18.13
CA PRO A 104 1.21 0.46 -17.50
C PRO A 104 0.98 -0.54 -16.35
N VAL A 105 1.88 -1.52 -16.29
CA VAL A 105 1.98 -2.47 -15.17
C VAL A 105 3.22 -2.16 -14.36
N THR A 106 3.07 -2.08 -13.04
CA THR A 106 4.19 -1.95 -12.10
C THR A 106 4.20 -3.09 -11.10
N MET A 107 5.29 -3.24 -10.37
CA MET A 107 5.32 -4.14 -9.24
C MET A 107 5.84 -3.47 -7.98
N LYS A 108 5.34 -3.91 -6.82
CA LYS A 108 5.85 -3.50 -5.52
C LYS A 108 6.37 -4.68 -4.73
N THR A 109 7.63 -4.60 -4.27
CA THR A 109 8.31 -5.68 -3.56
C THR A 109 8.96 -5.21 -2.24
N ARG A 110 9.56 -6.16 -1.53
CA ARG A 110 10.47 -5.95 -0.39
C ARG A 110 11.89 -6.35 -0.76
N LYS A 111 12.88 -6.08 0.14
CA LYS A 111 14.28 -6.49 -0.04
C LYS A 111 14.42 -8.01 -0.25
N GLY A 112 13.55 -8.78 0.36
CA GLY A 112 13.56 -10.23 0.35
C GLY A 112 12.72 -10.80 1.48
N ILE A 113 12.92 -12.08 1.76
CA ILE A 113 12.24 -12.82 2.83
C ILE A 113 12.84 -12.44 4.18
N ASP A 114 14.15 -12.55 4.30
CA ASP A 114 15.00 -12.20 5.43
C ASP A 114 16.38 -11.75 4.91
N ASP A 115 17.36 -11.56 5.78
CA ASP A 115 18.69 -11.05 5.41
C ASP A 115 19.53 -12.09 4.65
N ASP A 116 19.23 -13.40 4.78
CA ASP A 116 19.90 -14.48 4.05
C ASP A 116 19.23 -14.75 2.69
N HIS A 117 18.01 -14.29 2.48
CA HIS A 117 17.21 -14.55 1.27
C HIS A 117 16.72 -13.24 0.64
N LEU A 118 17.68 -12.40 0.22
CA LEU A 118 17.41 -11.15 -0.49
C LEU A 118 17.04 -11.46 -1.96
N THR A 119 16.08 -10.70 -2.49
CA THR A 119 15.52 -10.93 -3.84
C THR A 119 15.42 -9.66 -4.68
N PHE A 120 15.57 -8.48 -4.11
CA PHE A 120 15.17 -7.21 -4.72
C PHE A 120 15.92 -6.86 -6.02
N LEU A 121 17.20 -7.20 -6.14
CA LEU A 121 17.99 -6.93 -7.36
C LEU A 121 17.56 -7.82 -8.51
N GLU A 122 17.45 -9.13 -8.25
CA GLU A 122 16.97 -10.09 -9.27
C GLU A 122 15.53 -9.79 -9.67
N ALA A 123 14.66 -9.52 -8.69
CA ALA A 123 13.27 -9.15 -8.95
C ALA A 123 13.16 -7.87 -9.79
N GLY A 124 14.07 -6.91 -9.57
CA GLY A 124 14.18 -5.71 -10.38
C GLY A 124 14.51 -6.00 -11.84
N ARG A 125 15.51 -6.86 -12.09
CA ARG A 125 15.85 -7.28 -13.46
C ARG A 125 14.71 -8.05 -14.15
N ILE A 126 14.10 -8.98 -13.44
CA ILE A 126 12.96 -9.73 -13.97
C ILE A 126 11.81 -8.77 -14.32
N ALA A 127 11.54 -7.76 -13.48
CA ALA A 127 10.52 -6.75 -13.77
C ALA A 127 10.84 -5.93 -15.02
N GLU A 128 12.08 -5.49 -15.17
CA GLU A 128 12.56 -4.76 -16.36
C GLU A 128 12.44 -5.62 -17.61
N ASP A 129 12.95 -6.86 -17.58
CA ASP A 129 12.92 -7.81 -18.70
C ASP A 129 11.50 -8.25 -19.08
N ALA A 130 10.57 -8.27 -18.13
CA ALA A 130 9.16 -8.56 -18.36
C ALA A 130 8.38 -7.36 -18.92
N GLY A 131 8.95 -6.15 -18.94
CA GLY A 131 8.32 -4.94 -19.47
C GLY A 131 7.49 -4.15 -18.44
N CYS A 132 7.76 -4.30 -17.14
CA CYS A 132 7.15 -3.44 -16.13
C CYS A 132 7.55 -1.98 -16.31
N ALA A 133 6.58 -1.08 -16.14
CA ALA A 133 6.82 0.37 -16.30
C ALA A 133 7.61 0.99 -15.13
N ALA A 134 7.56 0.38 -13.96
CA ALA A 134 8.33 0.79 -12.78
C ALA A 134 8.34 -0.32 -11.71
N ILE A 135 9.23 -0.19 -10.74
CA ILE A 135 9.28 -1.03 -9.55
C ILE A 135 9.32 -0.20 -8.27
N ALA A 136 8.51 -0.58 -7.26
CA ALA A 136 8.56 0.04 -5.93
C ALA A 136 9.22 -0.90 -4.92
N LEU A 137 10.22 -0.40 -4.17
CA LEU A 137 10.92 -1.17 -3.14
C LEU A 137 10.59 -0.67 -1.74
N HIS A 138 9.93 -1.50 -0.93
CA HIS A 138 9.92 -1.29 0.51
C HIS A 138 11.25 -1.81 1.09
N ALA A 139 12.05 -0.90 1.61
CA ALA A 139 13.42 -1.15 2.06
C ALA A 139 13.50 -1.91 3.41
N ARG A 140 12.71 -2.96 3.55
CA ARG A 140 12.72 -3.95 4.64
C ARG A 140 12.49 -5.35 4.09
N THR A 141 12.96 -6.37 4.79
CA THR A 141 12.61 -7.77 4.50
C THR A 141 11.20 -8.12 4.98
N ALA A 142 10.66 -9.25 4.54
CA ALA A 142 9.39 -9.77 5.05
C ALA A 142 9.48 -10.04 6.56
N ALA A 143 10.58 -10.64 7.03
CA ALA A 143 10.82 -10.94 8.44
C ALA A 143 10.82 -9.69 9.33
N GLN A 144 11.35 -8.58 8.85
CA GLN A 144 11.32 -7.31 9.59
C GLN A 144 9.91 -6.74 9.76
N HIS A 145 8.96 -7.07 8.88
CA HIS A 145 7.65 -6.41 8.84
C HIS A 145 7.76 -4.89 8.81
N TYR A 146 7.71 -4.26 9.99
CA TYR A 146 7.80 -2.81 10.20
C TYR A 146 8.81 -2.45 11.29
N SER A 147 9.59 -3.41 11.78
CA SER A 147 10.60 -3.18 12.82
C SER A 147 11.88 -2.59 12.25
N GLY A 148 12.68 -2.02 13.13
CA GLY A 148 13.94 -1.38 12.75
C GLY A 148 13.75 -0.15 11.85
N VAL A 149 14.78 0.17 11.08
CA VAL A 149 14.82 1.29 10.12
C VAL A 149 14.81 0.74 8.71
N ALA A 150 14.15 1.44 7.77
CA ALA A 150 14.18 1.10 6.36
C ALA A 150 15.58 1.34 5.78
N ASP A 151 16.10 0.37 5.08
CA ASP A 151 17.43 0.35 4.49
C ASP A 151 17.43 1.12 3.14
N TRP A 152 17.48 2.44 3.20
CA TRP A 152 17.48 3.28 2.00
C TRP A 152 18.65 3.00 1.04
N PRO A 153 19.85 2.65 1.48
CA PRO A 153 20.92 2.15 0.59
C PRO A 153 20.47 1.06 -0.39
N ALA A 154 19.60 0.13 0.02
CA ALA A 154 19.07 -0.89 -0.89
C ALA A 154 18.18 -0.29 -2.01
N ILE A 155 17.52 0.85 -1.76
CA ILE A 155 16.80 1.58 -2.82
C ILE A 155 17.79 2.16 -3.83
N ALA A 156 18.87 2.76 -3.36
CA ALA A 156 19.93 3.30 -4.22
C ALA A 156 20.57 2.19 -5.06
N GLU A 157 20.86 1.04 -4.45
CA GLU A 157 21.42 -0.12 -5.12
C GLU A 157 20.48 -0.62 -6.25
N LEU A 158 19.18 -0.74 -5.98
CA LEU A 158 18.19 -1.11 -6.99
C LEU A 158 18.09 -0.06 -8.10
N ALA A 159 18.08 1.23 -7.76
CA ALA A 159 18.00 2.31 -8.73
C ALA A 159 19.22 2.35 -9.68
N ALA A 160 20.39 1.95 -9.19
CA ALA A 160 21.59 1.81 -10.01
C ALA A 160 21.62 0.49 -10.82
N HIS A 161 20.81 -0.50 -10.42
CA HIS A 161 20.84 -1.85 -10.99
C HIS A 161 19.89 -2.03 -12.18
N VAL A 162 18.79 -1.28 -12.28
CA VAL A 162 17.77 -1.37 -13.33
C VAL A 162 17.61 -0.07 -14.10
N GLY A 163 17.15 -0.16 -15.37
CA GLY A 163 16.87 1.01 -16.22
C GLY A 163 15.44 1.55 -16.07
N ILE A 164 14.51 0.78 -15.48
CA ILE A 164 13.14 1.25 -15.21
C ILE A 164 13.12 2.12 -13.95
N PRO A 165 12.17 3.08 -13.84
CA PRO A 165 11.99 3.91 -12.65
C PRO A 165 11.83 3.08 -11.38
N VAL A 166 12.60 3.44 -10.34
CA VAL A 166 12.48 2.87 -9.00
C VAL A 166 11.74 3.85 -8.09
N LEU A 167 10.73 3.38 -7.36
CA LEU A 167 10.01 4.16 -6.36
C LEU A 167 10.43 3.69 -4.96
N GLY A 168 10.95 4.61 -4.15
CA GLY A 168 11.40 4.30 -2.79
C GLY A 168 10.24 4.25 -1.79
N ASN A 169 10.28 3.27 -0.87
CA ASN A 169 9.28 3.14 0.20
C ASN A 169 9.92 2.71 1.52
N GLY A 170 9.45 3.30 2.60
CA GLY A 170 9.85 3.00 3.98
C GLY A 170 10.32 4.23 4.73
N ASP A 171 9.74 4.45 5.92
CA ASP A 171 10.06 5.52 6.87
C ASP A 171 9.97 6.95 6.29
N ILE A 172 8.97 7.18 5.46
CA ILE A 172 8.58 8.52 5.02
C ILE A 172 7.48 8.99 5.97
N TRP A 173 7.85 9.85 6.90
CA TRP A 173 6.95 10.40 7.93
C TRP A 173 6.57 11.85 7.64
N GLU A 174 7.45 12.61 6.99
CA GLU A 174 7.26 13.98 6.56
C GLU A 174 7.63 14.15 5.08
N ALA A 175 7.18 15.24 4.47
CA ALA A 175 7.52 15.54 3.08
C ALA A 175 9.05 15.67 2.86
N ALA A 176 9.76 16.21 3.85
CA ALA A 176 11.22 16.30 3.82
C ALA A 176 11.92 14.93 3.74
N ASP A 177 11.34 13.88 4.32
CA ASP A 177 11.88 12.52 4.21
C ASP A 177 11.80 12.02 2.77
N ALA A 178 10.73 12.33 2.06
CA ALA A 178 10.56 11.96 0.65
C ALA A 178 11.60 12.64 -0.24
N VAL A 179 11.79 13.95 -0.08
CA VAL A 179 12.80 14.72 -0.81
C VAL A 179 14.20 14.17 -0.51
N ARG A 180 14.49 13.89 0.77
CA ARG A 180 15.75 13.30 1.21
C ARG A 180 15.96 11.91 0.59
N MET A 181 14.94 11.04 0.58
CA MET A 181 15.03 9.72 -0.03
C MET A 181 15.39 9.83 -1.52
N VAL A 182 14.68 10.65 -2.29
CA VAL A 182 14.98 10.84 -3.72
C VAL A 182 16.41 11.33 -3.93
N ARG A 183 16.84 12.32 -3.13
CA ARG A 183 18.20 12.89 -3.25
C ARG A 183 19.30 11.88 -2.88
N GLU A 184 19.10 11.09 -1.82
CA GLU A 184 20.12 10.17 -1.30
C GLU A 184 20.19 8.87 -2.10
N THR A 185 19.07 8.43 -2.68
CA THR A 185 18.99 7.12 -3.35
C THR A 185 18.93 7.20 -4.87
N GLY A 186 18.66 8.37 -5.44
CA GLY A 186 18.47 8.52 -6.88
C GLY A 186 17.19 7.86 -7.41
N CYS A 187 16.27 7.43 -6.54
CA CYS A 187 15.00 6.87 -6.99
C CYS A 187 14.13 7.93 -7.68
N ALA A 188 13.27 7.50 -8.62
CA ALA A 188 12.46 8.39 -9.45
C ALA A 188 11.27 9.01 -8.71
N GLY A 189 10.91 8.48 -7.54
CA GLY A 189 9.80 8.96 -6.74
C GLY A 189 9.62 8.12 -5.48
N VAL A 190 8.53 8.34 -4.75
CA VAL A 190 8.28 7.68 -3.47
C VAL A 190 6.88 7.07 -3.37
N VAL A 191 6.76 6.01 -2.58
CA VAL A 191 5.48 5.43 -2.15
C VAL A 191 5.32 5.67 -0.65
N VAL A 192 4.25 6.38 -0.26
CA VAL A 192 3.94 6.64 1.14
C VAL A 192 2.91 5.63 1.65
N GLY A 193 3.23 4.95 2.75
CA GLY A 193 2.33 4.05 3.46
C GLY A 193 1.87 4.67 4.79
N ARG A 194 2.39 4.14 5.90
CA ARG A 194 1.97 4.53 7.26
C ARG A 194 2.11 6.02 7.60
N GLY A 195 2.97 6.76 6.91
CA GLY A 195 3.18 8.20 7.16
C GLY A 195 1.91 9.04 7.03
N CYS A 196 0.97 8.64 6.15
CA CYS A 196 -0.29 9.35 5.94
C CYS A 196 -1.41 8.96 6.93
N LEU A 197 -1.21 7.97 7.82
CA LEU A 197 -2.22 7.55 8.78
C LEU A 197 -2.62 8.71 9.72
N GLY A 198 -3.89 9.14 9.64
CA GLY A 198 -4.40 10.30 10.35
C GLY A 198 -3.82 11.64 9.89
N ARG A 199 -3.14 11.67 8.74
CA ARG A 199 -2.52 12.86 8.13
C ARG A 199 -2.69 12.87 6.61
N PRO A 200 -3.90 12.86 6.06
CA PRO A 200 -4.10 12.84 4.61
C PRO A 200 -3.50 14.09 3.92
N TRP A 201 -3.35 15.20 4.62
CA TRP A 201 -2.68 16.41 4.12
C TRP A 201 -1.19 16.22 3.81
N LEU A 202 -0.55 15.13 4.25
CA LEU A 202 0.84 14.82 3.90
C LEU A 202 1.05 14.78 2.37
N PHE A 203 0.05 14.35 1.61
CA PHE A 203 0.15 14.33 0.14
C PHE A 203 0.19 15.74 -0.47
N ARG A 204 -0.51 16.71 0.13
CA ARG A 204 -0.40 18.12 -0.24
C ARG A 204 0.99 18.67 0.11
N ASP A 205 1.51 18.33 1.29
CA ASP A 205 2.83 18.76 1.73
C ASP A 205 3.93 18.14 0.83
N LEU A 206 3.74 16.91 0.38
CA LEU A 206 4.59 16.25 -0.62
C LEU A 206 4.56 16.99 -1.97
N ALA A 207 3.37 17.32 -2.49
CA ALA A 207 3.23 18.05 -3.74
C ALA A 207 3.95 19.42 -3.67
N ALA A 208 3.84 20.14 -2.54
CA ALA A 208 4.58 21.37 -2.33
C ALA A 208 6.09 21.16 -2.27
N ALA A 209 6.55 20.13 -1.55
CA ALA A 209 7.97 19.81 -1.42
C ALA A 209 8.65 19.42 -2.75
N PHE A 210 7.89 18.86 -3.69
CA PHE A 210 8.34 18.58 -5.06
C PHE A 210 8.05 19.70 -6.08
N GLY A 211 7.53 20.84 -5.60
CA GLY A 211 7.32 22.02 -6.43
C GLY A 211 6.08 21.99 -7.33
N GLU A 212 5.15 21.05 -7.10
CA GLU A 212 3.92 20.91 -7.90
C GLU A 212 2.85 21.95 -7.50
N VAL A 213 2.91 22.49 -6.30
CA VAL A 213 2.00 23.53 -5.78
C VAL A 213 2.80 24.57 -4.97
N ALA A 214 2.18 25.71 -4.69
CA ALA A 214 2.75 26.73 -3.82
C ALA A 214 3.03 26.18 -2.40
N ASP A 215 3.73 26.96 -1.59
CA ASP A 215 4.09 26.62 -0.22
C ASP A 215 2.96 25.91 0.53
N PRO A 216 3.25 24.87 1.31
CA PRO A 216 2.23 24.16 2.06
C PRO A 216 1.58 25.12 3.06
N PRO A 217 0.26 25.04 3.25
CA PRO A 217 -0.39 25.80 4.31
C PRO A 217 0.15 25.37 5.68
N PRO A 218 -0.06 26.19 6.72
CA PRO A 218 0.38 25.86 8.07
C PRO A 218 -0.18 24.51 8.54
N LEU A 219 0.46 23.94 9.56
CA LEU A 219 -0.03 22.72 10.20
C LEU A 219 -1.46 22.92 10.72
N PRO A 220 -2.34 21.92 10.56
CA PRO A 220 -3.75 22.06 10.91
C PRO A 220 -3.96 22.16 12.42
N THR A 221 -4.90 22.98 12.84
CA THR A 221 -5.44 22.97 14.21
C THR A 221 -6.26 21.70 14.47
N LEU A 222 -6.59 21.42 15.73
CA LEU A 222 -7.48 20.32 16.09
C LEU A 222 -8.86 20.45 15.43
N GLY A 223 -9.37 21.67 15.26
CA GLY A 223 -10.63 21.92 14.55
C GLY A 223 -10.57 21.51 13.09
N GLU A 224 -9.47 21.80 12.38
CA GLU A 224 -9.27 21.39 11.00
C GLU A 224 -9.08 19.86 10.89
N VAL A 225 -8.41 19.24 11.86
CA VAL A 225 -8.31 17.76 11.96
C VAL A 225 -9.68 17.14 12.20
N ALA A 226 -10.51 17.72 13.08
CA ALA A 226 -11.88 17.28 13.34
C ALA A 226 -12.75 17.35 12.07
N ALA A 227 -12.65 18.44 11.32
CA ALA A 227 -13.34 18.57 10.03
C ALA A 227 -12.89 17.50 9.03
N MET A 228 -11.60 17.17 8.99
CA MET A 228 -11.05 16.07 8.18
C MET A 228 -11.56 14.70 8.64
N MET A 229 -11.63 14.45 9.96
CA MET A 229 -12.22 13.25 10.54
C MET A 229 -13.68 13.11 10.11
N ARG A 230 -14.47 14.19 10.23
CA ARG A 230 -15.88 14.22 9.82
C ARG A 230 -16.03 13.89 8.33
N ARG A 231 -15.22 14.51 7.47
CA ARG A 231 -15.24 14.24 6.03
C ARG A 231 -14.87 12.80 5.69
N HIS A 232 -13.89 12.23 6.39
CA HIS A 232 -13.48 10.83 6.19
C HIS A 232 -14.65 9.85 6.49
N VAL A 233 -15.34 10.05 7.62
CA VAL A 233 -16.50 9.20 7.97
C VAL A 233 -17.65 9.40 6.98
N GLU A 234 -17.92 10.64 6.57
CA GLU A 234 -18.96 10.94 5.58
C GLU A 234 -18.72 10.18 4.26
N LEU A 235 -17.48 10.17 3.77
CA LEU A 235 -17.12 9.43 2.57
C LEU A 235 -17.29 7.91 2.75
N LEU A 236 -16.86 7.38 3.91
CA LEU A 236 -17.08 5.96 4.21
C LEU A 236 -18.56 5.62 4.32
N ALA A 237 -19.35 6.47 4.99
CA ALA A 237 -20.80 6.30 5.12
C ALA A 237 -21.51 6.31 3.75
N GLY A 238 -21.11 7.19 2.86
CA GLY A 238 -21.61 7.23 1.49
C GLY A 238 -21.25 5.99 0.67
N TYR A 239 -20.08 5.39 0.95
CA TYR A 239 -19.61 4.22 0.22
C TYR A 239 -20.16 2.89 0.74
N ILE A 240 -20.20 2.67 2.06
CA ILE A 240 -20.54 1.38 2.67
C ILE A 240 -21.71 1.43 3.67
N GLY A 241 -22.40 2.56 3.76
CA GLY A 241 -23.47 2.81 4.72
C GLY A 241 -22.96 3.37 6.05
N GLU A 242 -23.82 4.10 6.77
CA GLU A 242 -23.43 4.92 7.92
C GLU A 242 -22.86 4.09 9.07
N ASP A 243 -23.59 3.07 9.56
CA ASP A 243 -23.11 2.23 10.68
C ASP A 243 -21.75 1.58 10.35
N ARG A 244 -21.65 0.97 9.18
CA ARG A 244 -20.39 0.32 8.77
C ARG A 244 -19.26 1.34 8.56
N GLY A 245 -19.55 2.47 7.94
CA GLY A 245 -18.57 3.56 7.72
C GLY A 245 -18.02 4.10 9.03
N CYS A 246 -18.88 4.37 10.01
CA CYS A 246 -18.47 4.79 11.35
C CYS A 246 -17.60 3.73 12.04
N ARG A 247 -17.99 2.46 11.96
CA ARG A 247 -17.23 1.34 12.57
C ARG A 247 -15.85 1.16 11.94
N GLU A 248 -15.75 1.26 10.62
CA GLU A 248 -14.46 1.20 9.91
C GLU A 248 -13.56 2.40 10.26
N PHE A 249 -14.15 3.56 10.50
CA PHE A 249 -13.41 4.75 10.89
C PHE A 249 -12.78 4.64 12.29
N ARG A 250 -13.35 3.91 13.23
CA ARG A 250 -12.89 3.84 14.63
C ARG A 250 -11.40 3.60 14.78
N LYS A 251 -10.82 2.78 13.92
CA LYS A 251 -9.37 2.50 13.88
C LYS A 251 -8.51 3.73 13.56
N HIS A 252 -9.09 4.73 12.89
CA HIS A 252 -8.39 5.95 12.47
C HIS A 252 -8.35 7.03 13.57
N VAL A 253 -9.25 6.99 14.54
CA VAL A 253 -9.36 7.99 15.62
C VAL A 253 -8.03 8.20 16.33
N ALA A 254 -7.37 7.12 16.72
CA ALA A 254 -6.08 7.21 17.42
C ALA A 254 -4.99 7.85 16.56
N TRP A 255 -5.02 7.67 15.26
CA TRP A 255 -4.04 8.26 14.34
C TRP A 255 -4.29 9.74 14.10
N TYR A 256 -5.55 10.17 13.94
CA TYR A 256 -5.91 11.57 13.78
C TYR A 256 -5.59 12.39 15.01
N LEU A 257 -5.92 11.86 16.19
CA LEU A 257 -5.78 12.59 17.46
C LEU A 257 -4.41 12.40 18.13
N LYS A 258 -3.44 11.74 17.45
CA LYS A 258 -2.11 11.50 18.02
C LYS A 258 -1.45 12.81 18.44
N GLY A 259 -1.02 12.90 19.71
CA GLY A 259 -0.35 14.06 20.29
C GLY A 259 -1.26 15.21 20.76
N PHE A 260 -2.49 15.31 20.27
CA PHE A 260 -3.43 16.34 20.75
C PHE A 260 -3.89 16.07 22.18
N ALA A 261 -4.11 17.13 22.95
CA ALA A 261 -4.61 17.05 24.34
C ALA A 261 -6.13 16.81 24.37
N VAL A 262 -6.57 15.66 23.87
CA VAL A 262 -7.96 15.19 23.93
C VAL A 262 -8.10 14.22 25.09
N GLY A 263 -9.02 14.45 26.00
CA GLY A 263 -9.25 13.63 27.18
C GLY A 263 -9.54 12.16 26.84
N SER A 264 -9.18 11.25 27.72
CA SER A 264 -9.35 9.79 27.51
C SER A 264 -10.82 9.39 27.30
N ARG A 265 -11.76 10.07 27.96
CA ARG A 265 -13.21 9.84 27.81
C ARG A 265 -13.66 10.13 26.38
N THR A 266 -13.34 11.31 25.83
CA THR A 266 -13.74 11.70 24.47
C THR A 266 -13.06 10.80 23.42
N ARG A 267 -11.77 10.45 23.63
CA ARG A 267 -11.08 9.47 22.75
C ARG A 267 -11.77 8.11 22.74
N ALA A 268 -12.17 7.60 23.90
CA ALA A 268 -12.85 6.32 24.03
C ALA A 268 -14.24 6.38 23.36
N ALA A 269 -14.98 7.47 23.52
CA ALA A 269 -16.27 7.66 22.89
C ALA A 269 -16.15 7.72 21.37
N LEU A 270 -15.22 8.50 20.82
CA LEU A 270 -14.93 8.58 19.38
C LEU A 270 -14.55 7.22 18.77
N ALA A 271 -13.87 6.35 19.53
CA ALA A 271 -13.54 5.00 19.10
C ALA A 271 -14.74 4.02 19.11
N LEU A 272 -15.92 4.48 19.50
CA LEU A 272 -17.16 3.67 19.57
C LEU A 272 -18.30 4.23 18.72
N VAL A 273 -18.13 5.35 18.03
CA VAL A 273 -19.18 6.01 17.22
C VAL A 273 -19.82 5.04 16.21
N SER A 274 -21.12 5.14 16.05
CA SER A 274 -21.93 4.33 15.15
C SER A 274 -22.73 5.17 14.17
N THR A 275 -22.90 6.47 14.44
CA THR A 275 -23.63 7.41 13.59
C THR A 275 -22.82 8.69 13.38
N LEU A 276 -23.14 9.41 12.31
CA LEU A 276 -22.58 10.73 12.03
C LEU A 276 -22.99 11.76 13.08
N ALA A 277 -24.20 11.67 13.62
CA ALA A 277 -24.70 12.56 14.67
C ALA A 277 -23.88 12.40 15.96
N GLU A 278 -23.64 11.16 16.42
CA GLU A 278 -22.74 10.89 17.58
C GLU A 278 -21.33 11.44 17.34
N LEU A 279 -20.80 11.29 16.11
CA LEU A 279 -19.51 11.85 15.77
C LEU A 279 -19.51 13.38 15.86
N ASP A 280 -20.51 14.04 15.29
CA ASP A 280 -20.63 15.49 15.28
C ASP A 280 -20.71 16.06 16.70
N GLU A 281 -21.49 15.44 17.60
CA GLU A 281 -21.56 15.82 19.02
C GLU A 281 -20.19 15.73 19.70
N LEU A 282 -19.49 14.62 19.53
CA LEU A 282 -18.17 14.41 20.14
C LEU A 282 -17.07 15.32 19.56
N LEU A 283 -17.11 15.61 18.26
CA LEU A 283 -16.17 16.52 17.63
C LEU A 283 -16.40 17.97 18.09
N ALA A 284 -17.64 18.36 18.39
CA ALA A 284 -17.98 19.68 18.92
C ALA A 284 -17.44 19.92 20.34
N GLU A 285 -17.12 18.86 21.11
CA GLU A 285 -16.50 18.99 22.44
C GLU A 285 -14.99 19.32 22.36
N LEU A 286 -14.37 19.21 21.19
CA LEU A 286 -12.93 19.41 21.04
C LEU A 286 -12.58 20.90 21.03
N ASP A 287 -11.44 21.25 21.62
CA ASP A 287 -10.87 22.59 21.51
C ASP A 287 -10.35 22.82 20.07
N ALA A 288 -11.20 23.40 19.24
CA ALA A 288 -10.88 23.62 17.81
C ALA A 288 -9.64 24.51 17.59
N GLY A 289 -9.30 25.38 18.56
CA GLY A 289 -8.15 26.27 18.47
C GLY A 289 -6.82 25.61 18.85
N GLN A 290 -6.82 24.38 19.35
CA GLN A 290 -5.59 23.71 19.77
C GLN A 290 -4.63 23.53 18.60
N PRO A 291 -3.36 24.01 18.70
CA PRO A 291 -2.38 23.89 17.63
C PRO A 291 -1.94 22.43 17.43
N PHE A 292 -1.42 22.14 16.24
CA PHE A 292 -0.84 20.83 15.94
C PHE A 292 0.31 20.50 16.91
N PRO A 293 0.35 19.28 17.46
CA PRO A 293 1.41 18.86 18.38
C PRO A 293 2.72 18.64 17.61
N VAL A 294 3.56 19.67 17.53
CA VAL A 294 4.81 19.64 16.74
C VAL A 294 5.78 18.53 17.15
N GLY A 295 5.71 18.05 18.40
CA GLY A 295 6.49 16.89 18.85
C GLY A 295 6.14 15.57 18.15
N GLU A 296 5.03 15.53 17.41
CA GLU A 296 4.61 14.36 16.62
C GLU A 296 5.13 14.39 15.17
N LEU A 297 5.80 15.46 14.76
CA LEU A 297 6.44 15.54 13.45
C LEU A 297 7.62 14.57 13.38
N GLY A 298 7.76 13.90 12.26
CA GLY A 298 8.81 12.89 12.04
C GLY A 298 8.64 11.61 12.85
N GLN A 299 7.61 11.51 13.71
CA GLN A 299 7.41 10.33 14.54
C GLN A 299 6.72 9.21 13.76
N PRO A 300 7.14 7.95 13.95
CA PRO A 300 6.52 6.79 13.34
C PRO A 300 5.03 6.69 13.66
N ARG A 301 4.25 6.29 12.64
CA ARG A 301 2.80 6.07 12.75
C ARG A 301 2.44 4.62 12.45
N GLY A 302 1.36 4.14 13.04
CA GLY A 302 0.93 2.75 12.92
C GLY A 302 1.82 1.78 13.69
N ARG A 303 1.72 0.50 13.33
CA ARG A 303 2.49 -0.56 14.01
C ARG A 303 3.98 -0.49 13.67
N GLN A 304 4.82 -0.60 14.70
CA GLN A 304 6.26 -0.80 14.56
C GLN A 304 6.57 -2.32 14.48
N GLY A 305 6.08 -3.08 15.44
CA GLY A 305 6.28 -4.53 15.51
C GLY A 305 7.71 -4.95 15.90
N SER A 306 7.92 -6.25 15.88
CA SER A 306 9.23 -6.91 16.02
C SER A 306 9.43 -7.88 14.85
N PRO A 307 10.67 -8.28 14.53
CA PRO A 307 10.93 -9.29 13.52
C PRO A 307 10.17 -10.59 13.81
N ARG A 308 9.74 -11.28 12.76
CA ARG A 308 8.97 -12.52 12.87
C ARG A 308 9.46 -13.53 11.85
N HIS A 309 9.34 -14.80 12.19
CA HIS A 309 9.52 -15.86 11.21
C HIS A 309 8.49 -15.73 10.08
N VAL A 310 8.95 -15.87 8.83
CA VAL A 310 8.10 -15.83 7.66
C VAL A 310 7.59 -17.23 7.36
N THR A 311 6.29 -17.42 7.40
CA THR A 311 5.66 -18.71 7.06
C THR A 311 5.60 -18.87 5.55
N MET A 312 6.09 -19.96 5.02
CA MET A 312 6.16 -20.30 3.60
C MET A 312 5.69 -21.74 3.35
N PRO A 313 5.40 -22.13 2.10
CA PRO A 313 5.19 -23.55 1.76
C PRO A 313 6.43 -24.39 2.10
N ALA A 314 6.23 -25.67 2.41
CA ALA A 314 7.35 -26.58 2.69
C ALA A 314 8.25 -26.68 1.44
N GLY A 315 9.57 -26.67 1.63
CA GLY A 315 10.56 -26.72 0.55
C GLY A 315 10.60 -25.49 -0.36
N TRP A 316 9.98 -24.37 0.06
CA TRP A 316 9.92 -23.16 -0.78
C TRP A 316 11.30 -22.62 -1.16
N LEU A 317 12.26 -22.72 -0.27
CA LEU A 317 13.62 -22.20 -0.46
C LEU A 317 14.53 -23.16 -1.25
N ASP A 318 14.16 -24.43 -1.44
CA ASP A 318 15.02 -25.47 -2.00
C ASP A 318 15.27 -25.28 -3.50
N ASP A 319 14.33 -24.68 -4.23
CA ASP A 319 14.43 -24.44 -5.67
C ASP A 319 13.98 -23.01 -6.02
N ARG A 320 14.88 -22.25 -6.63
CA ARG A 320 14.61 -20.85 -7.03
C ARG A 320 13.99 -20.72 -8.43
N ASP A 321 14.18 -21.72 -9.28
CA ASP A 321 13.79 -21.64 -10.69
C ASP A 321 12.54 -22.46 -11.02
N GLY A 322 12.02 -23.21 -10.05
CA GLY A 322 10.76 -23.94 -10.20
C GLY A 322 9.54 -23.01 -10.24
N LEU A 323 8.52 -23.43 -10.96
CA LEU A 323 7.23 -22.71 -11.00
C LEU A 323 6.44 -22.81 -9.69
N GLY A 324 6.95 -23.50 -8.67
CA GLY A 324 6.24 -23.78 -7.43
C GLY A 324 5.36 -25.03 -7.53
N GLN A 325 4.82 -25.46 -6.37
CA GLN A 325 3.88 -26.57 -6.29
C GLN A 325 2.49 -26.10 -6.68
N ASP A 326 1.67 -26.97 -7.24
CA ASP A 326 0.25 -26.80 -7.59
C ASP A 326 -0.34 -25.38 -7.38
N LEU A 327 -0.07 -24.50 -8.36
CA LEU A 327 -0.47 -23.07 -8.31
C LEU A 327 -1.99 -22.93 -8.17
N ALA A 328 -2.76 -23.82 -8.78
CA ALA A 328 -4.22 -23.83 -8.70
C ALA A 328 -4.70 -24.10 -7.26
N ALA A 329 -4.05 -25.01 -6.52
CA ALA A 329 -4.37 -25.26 -5.12
C ALA A 329 -3.92 -24.08 -4.21
N ALA A 330 -2.83 -23.41 -4.53
CA ALA A 330 -2.36 -22.23 -3.82
C ALA A 330 -3.35 -21.05 -3.95
N GLU A 331 -3.93 -20.87 -5.13
CA GLU A 331 -4.96 -19.85 -5.40
C GLU A 331 -6.31 -20.16 -4.72
N LEU A 332 -6.67 -21.45 -4.51
CA LEU A 332 -7.96 -21.88 -3.96
C LEU A 332 -8.32 -21.30 -2.58
N GLY A 333 -7.39 -20.79 -1.84
CA GLY A 333 -7.66 -20.27 -0.52
C GLY A 333 -7.35 -18.77 -0.34
N VAL A 334 -7.16 -18.07 -1.43
CA VAL A 334 -6.96 -16.62 -1.44
C VAL A 334 -8.32 -15.95 -1.60
N SER A 335 -9.22 -16.11 -0.61
CA SER A 335 -10.43 -15.31 -0.52
C SER A 335 -10.05 -13.89 -0.13
N GLY A 336 -10.74 -12.93 -0.71
CA GLY A 336 -10.55 -11.50 -0.56
C GLY A 336 -10.13 -11.00 0.82
N GLY A 337 -9.35 -9.94 0.83
CA GLY A 337 -8.63 -9.34 1.94
C GLY A 337 -9.44 -8.97 3.17
#